data_1ced1057201e2725c8e6b8bfa4a0e3d2
#
_entry.id   1ced1057201e2725c8e6b8bfa4a0e3d2
#
_cell.length_a   1.000
_cell.length_b   1.000
_cell.length_c   1.000
_cell.angle_alpha   90.00
_cell.angle_beta   90.00
_cell.angle_gamma   90.00
#
_symmetry.space_group_name_H-M   'P 1'
#
loop_
_entity.id
_entity.type
_entity.pdbx_description
1 polymer ?
#
loop_
_entity_poly.entity_id
_entity_poly.type
_entity_poly.pdbx_seq_one_letter_code
_entity_poly.pdbx_strand_id
1 'polypeptide(L)'
;MWKWLERLAGGATPDDVRSAGLYAEIVDIARHPDWYTAGGVADDVDGRFDMVLLILSLYLVRLERDDADPRARAMSSLLIERFVADMDGSLREIGIGDLVIGKHMGRAMQALGGRLGAYREALAEGAAPALLGLAIRRNVYRGADVDTAALVAVEARARSEWQALCARPLADLVA
;
A
#
# COMPACT_ATOMS: atom_id res chain seq x y z
N MET A 1 -6.71 -21.84 -23.75
CA MET A 1 -5.48 -22.43 -23.19
C MET A 1 -4.17 -21.74 -23.64
N TRP A 2 -4.21 -20.50 -24.23
CA TRP A 2 -2.99 -19.87 -24.80
C TRP A 2 -2.76 -18.41 -24.39
N LYS A 3 -3.57 -17.82 -23.53
CA LYS A 3 -3.40 -16.42 -23.09
C LYS A 3 -2.10 -16.15 -22.31
N TRP A 4 -1.44 -17.15 -21.75
CA TRP A 4 -0.16 -17.00 -21.06
C TRP A 4 1.03 -16.87 -22.03
N LEU A 5 0.94 -17.46 -23.23
CA LEU A 5 1.98 -17.32 -24.28
C LEU A 5 1.96 -15.94 -24.93
N GLU A 6 0.79 -15.30 -25.03
CA GLU A 6 0.68 -13.92 -25.52
C GLU A 6 1.34 -12.91 -24.57
N ARG A 7 1.35 -13.19 -23.26
CA ARG A 7 2.12 -12.37 -22.29
C ARG A 7 3.63 -12.50 -22.42
N LEU A 8 4.15 -13.59 -22.92
CA LEU A 8 5.59 -13.78 -23.18
C LEU A 8 6.07 -13.17 -24.51
N ALA A 9 5.16 -12.91 -25.44
CA ALA A 9 5.45 -12.38 -26.77
C ALA A 9 5.04 -10.91 -26.95
N GLY A 10 4.24 -10.34 -26.04
CA GLY A 10 3.77 -8.96 -26.07
C GLY A 10 4.56 -8.07 -25.12
N GLY A 11 5.01 -6.93 -25.61
CA GLY A 11 5.53 -5.85 -24.75
C GLY A 11 4.51 -5.51 -23.66
N ALA A 12 4.97 -4.89 -22.55
CA ALA A 12 4.13 -4.49 -21.42
C ALA A 12 2.89 -3.74 -21.92
N THR A 13 1.71 -4.14 -21.42
CA THR A 13 0.46 -3.43 -21.75
C THR A 13 0.48 -2.02 -21.13
N PRO A 14 -0.33 -1.08 -21.65
CA PRO A 14 -0.46 0.24 -20.99
C PRO A 14 -0.79 0.11 -19.50
N ASP A 15 -1.68 -0.81 -19.13
CA ASP A 15 -2.05 -1.06 -17.73
C ASP A 15 -0.86 -1.61 -16.90
N ASP A 16 -0.01 -2.46 -17.49
CA ASP A 16 1.21 -2.94 -16.85
C ASP A 16 2.18 -1.78 -16.58
N VAL A 17 2.38 -0.91 -17.56
CA VAL A 17 3.27 0.26 -17.42
C VAL A 17 2.71 1.20 -16.36
N ARG A 18 1.40 1.47 -16.40
CA ARG A 18 0.74 2.36 -15.46
C ARG A 18 0.80 1.84 -14.03
N SER A 19 0.43 0.58 -13.82
CA SER A 19 0.49 -0.04 -12.49
C SER A 19 1.91 -0.09 -11.93
N ALA A 20 2.94 -0.27 -12.78
CA ALA A 20 4.33 -0.20 -12.36
C ALA A 20 4.70 1.21 -11.89
N GLY A 21 4.29 2.26 -12.62
CA GLY A 21 4.51 3.65 -12.23
C GLY A 21 3.83 4.01 -10.91
N LEU A 22 2.56 3.62 -10.73
CA LEU A 22 1.83 3.84 -9.49
C LEU A 22 2.44 3.07 -8.31
N TYR A 23 2.87 1.83 -8.53
CA TYR A 23 3.50 1.06 -7.46
C TYR A 23 4.87 1.65 -7.07
N ALA A 24 5.66 2.12 -8.03
CA ALA A 24 6.89 2.85 -7.75
C ALA A 24 6.61 4.13 -6.93
N GLU A 25 5.59 4.91 -7.29
CA GLU A 25 5.15 6.08 -6.52
C GLU A 25 4.76 5.70 -5.07
N ILE A 26 4.00 4.61 -4.88
CA ILE A 26 3.64 4.09 -3.55
C ILE A 26 4.89 3.79 -2.72
N VAL A 27 5.86 3.10 -3.32
CA VAL A 27 7.12 2.75 -2.64
C VAL A 27 7.95 3.98 -2.32
N ASP A 28 8.04 4.94 -3.22
CA ASP A 28 8.79 6.19 -3.02
C ASP A 28 8.19 7.02 -1.88
N ILE A 29 6.84 7.17 -1.85
CA ILE A 29 6.15 7.84 -0.75
C ILE A 29 6.41 7.10 0.57
N ALA A 30 6.29 5.76 0.59
CA ALA A 30 6.49 4.94 1.78
C ALA A 30 7.92 4.99 2.33
N ARG A 31 8.91 5.24 1.47
CA ARG A 31 10.33 5.34 1.83
C ARG A 31 10.79 6.74 2.17
N HIS A 32 9.92 7.74 2.14
CA HIS A 32 10.32 9.10 2.46
C HIS A 32 10.90 9.20 3.89
N PRO A 33 12.08 9.84 4.07
CA PRO A 33 12.79 9.85 5.35
C PRO A 33 11.99 10.37 6.55
N ASP A 34 11.06 11.31 6.34
CA ASP A 34 10.28 11.92 7.43
C ASP A 34 9.41 10.93 8.20
N TRP A 35 8.99 9.81 7.58
CA TRP A 35 8.26 8.77 8.29
C TRP A 35 9.10 8.17 9.43
N TYR A 36 10.40 8.03 9.20
CA TYR A 36 11.35 7.37 10.09
C TYR A 36 11.99 8.36 11.06
N THR A 37 12.35 9.55 10.60
CA THR A 37 13.04 10.56 11.42
C THR A 37 12.09 11.33 12.33
N ALA A 38 11.11 12.05 11.76
CA ALA A 38 10.13 12.82 12.52
C ALA A 38 8.99 11.94 13.05
N GLY A 39 8.58 10.93 12.26
CA GLY A 39 7.51 10.01 12.61
C GLY A 39 7.93 8.89 13.55
N GLY A 40 9.24 8.64 13.74
CA GLY A 40 9.71 7.58 14.63
C GLY A 40 9.28 6.17 14.24
N VAL A 41 8.90 5.96 12.97
CA VAL A 41 8.66 4.61 12.44
C VAL A 41 9.99 3.86 12.44
N ALA A 42 10.01 2.58 12.81
CA ALA A 42 11.23 1.78 12.80
C ALA A 42 11.81 1.74 11.37
N ASP A 43 13.08 2.11 11.21
CA ASP A 43 13.77 2.05 9.93
C ASP A 43 14.43 0.67 9.73
N ASP A 44 13.60 -0.36 9.77
CA ASP A 44 13.93 -1.74 9.54
C ASP A 44 13.01 -2.36 8.48
N VAL A 45 13.18 -3.66 8.20
CA VAL A 45 12.38 -4.37 7.19
C VAL A 45 10.89 -4.31 7.53
N ASP A 46 10.56 -4.45 8.80
CA ASP A 46 9.18 -4.49 9.28
C ASP A 46 8.51 -3.11 9.19
N GLY A 47 9.18 -2.06 9.65
CA GLY A 47 8.64 -0.70 9.58
C GLY A 47 8.50 -0.21 8.14
N ARG A 48 9.47 -0.52 7.27
CA ARG A 48 9.38 -0.24 5.83
C ARG A 48 8.24 -0.98 5.17
N PHE A 49 8.02 -2.24 5.51
CA PHE A 49 6.86 -3.02 5.07
C PHE A 49 5.54 -2.39 5.53
N ASP A 50 5.45 -2.00 6.80
CA ASP A 50 4.26 -1.38 7.36
C ASP A 50 3.92 -0.05 6.67
N MET A 51 4.93 0.73 6.27
CA MET A 51 4.75 1.97 5.51
C MET A 51 4.27 1.70 4.08
N VAL A 52 4.82 0.71 3.38
CA VAL A 52 4.31 0.32 2.04
C VAL A 52 2.85 -0.11 2.15
N LEU A 53 2.47 -0.89 3.16
CA LEU A 53 1.09 -1.30 3.38
C LEU A 53 0.15 -0.12 3.70
N LEU A 54 0.62 0.89 4.45
CA LEU A 54 -0.15 2.12 4.69
C LEU A 54 -0.45 2.82 3.36
N ILE A 55 0.59 3.17 2.61
CA ILE A 55 0.42 3.94 1.36
C ILE A 55 -0.36 3.13 0.31
N LEU A 56 -0.05 1.86 0.12
CA LEU A 56 -0.84 0.98 -0.77
C LEU A 56 -2.32 0.97 -0.36
N SER A 57 -2.62 0.90 0.94
CA SER A 57 -4.01 0.93 1.40
C SER A 57 -4.71 2.25 1.05
N LEU A 58 -4.02 3.40 1.10
CA LEU A 58 -4.60 4.68 0.67
C LEU A 58 -4.99 4.62 -0.81
N TYR A 59 -4.12 4.08 -1.68
CA TYR A 59 -4.41 3.94 -3.12
C TYR A 59 -5.57 2.98 -3.38
N LEU A 60 -5.62 1.85 -2.70
CA LEU A 60 -6.71 0.88 -2.85
C LEU A 60 -8.05 1.46 -2.38
N VAL A 61 -8.10 2.14 -1.22
CA VAL A 61 -9.31 2.83 -0.73
C VAL A 61 -9.75 3.94 -1.68
N ARG A 62 -8.79 4.67 -2.31
CA ARG A 62 -9.11 5.68 -3.31
C ARG A 62 -9.75 5.08 -4.55
N LEU A 63 -9.21 3.98 -5.06
CA LEU A 63 -9.76 3.27 -6.22
C LEU A 63 -11.13 2.66 -5.94
N GLU A 64 -11.37 2.17 -4.71
CA GLU A 64 -12.68 1.67 -4.28
C GLU A 64 -13.80 2.72 -4.35
N ARG A 65 -13.48 4.03 -4.25
CA ARG A 65 -14.50 5.08 -4.41
C ARG A 65 -15.08 5.14 -5.82
N ASP A 66 -14.36 4.62 -6.80
CA ASP A 66 -14.76 4.53 -8.20
C ASP A 66 -14.99 3.06 -8.62
N ASP A 67 -15.41 2.18 -7.68
CA ASP A 67 -15.57 0.73 -7.92
C ASP A 67 -16.57 0.38 -9.03
N ALA A 68 -17.46 1.29 -9.41
CA ALA A 68 -18.31 1.14 -10.57
C ALA A 68 -17.53 1.12 -11.90
N ASP A 69 -16.34 1.75 -11.95
CA ASP A 69 -15.47 1.74 -13.12
C ASP A 69 -14.61 0.45 -13.14
N PRO A 70 -14.72 -0.39 -14.18
CA PRO A 70 -13.95 -1.63 -14.26
C PRO A 70 -12.43 -1.39 -14.29
N ARG A 71 -11.97 -0.21 -14.75
CA ARG A 71 -10.55 0.14 -14.77
C ARG A 71 -10.00 0.35 -13.36
N ALA A 72 -10.80 0.94 -12.44
CA ALA A 72 -10.41 1.10 -11.04
C ALA A 72 -10.22 -0.26 -10.36
N ARG A 73 -11.13 -1.21 -10.59
CA ARG A 73 -10.99 -2.60 -10.08
C ARG A 73 -9.79 -3.32 -10.67
N ALA A 74 -9.56 -3.17 -11.99
CA ALA A 74 -8.40 -3.77 -12.65
C ALA A 74 -7.10 -3.20 -12.08
N MET A 75 -7.00 -1.88 -11.89
CA MET A 75 -5.82 -1.25 -11.31
C MET A 75 -5.58 -1.69 -9.87
N SER A 76 -6.63 -1.81 -9.04
CA SER A 76 -6.51 -2.35 -7.68
C SER A 76 -5.90 -3.76 -7.68
N SER A 77 -6.34 -4.62 -8.58
CA SER A 77 -5.79 -5.99 -8.73
C SER A 77 -4.32 -5.97 -9.14
N LEU A 78 -3.97 -5.13 -10.12
CA LEU A 78 -2.58 -4.99 -10.59
C LEU A 78 -1.65 -4.44 -9.50
N LEU A 79 -2.09 -3.47 -8.69
CA LEU A 79 -1.29 -2.95 -7.57
C LEU A 79 -1.05 -4.04 -6.51
N ILE A 80 -2.05 -4.87 -6.20
CA ILE A 80 -1.90 -6.01 -5.29
C ILE A 80 -0.93 -7.05 -5.88
N GLU A 81 -1.03 -7.37 -7.18
CA GLU A 81 -0.10 -8.29 -7.84
C GLU A 81 1.34 -7.78 -7.78
N ARG A 82 1.56 -6.48 -7.98
CA ARG A 82 2.90 -5.87 -7.87
C ARG A 82 3.43 -5.91 -6.45
N PHE A 83 2.59 -5.62 -5.46
CA PHE A 83 2.97 -5.77 -4.06
C PHE A 83 3.40 -7.22 -3.73
N VAL A 84 2.64 -8.21 -4.21
CA VAL A 84 2.97 -9.63 -4.03
C VAL A 84 4.32 -9.96 -4.68
N ALA A 85 4.55 -9.49 -5.91
CA ALA A 85 5.80 -9.73 -6.63
C ALA A 85 7.01 -9.07 -5.94
N ASP A 86 6.86 -7.84 -5.43
CA ASP A 86 7.89 -7.12 -4.67
C ASP A 86 8.25 -7.84 -3.36
N MET A 87 7.23 -8.31 -2.64
CA MET A 87 7.43 -9.09 -1.40
C MET A 87 8.11 -10.43 -1.67
N ASP A 88 7.72 -11.15 -2.72
CA ASP A 88 8.37 -12.41 -3.11
C ASP A 88 9.85 -12.17 -3.46
N GLY A 89 10.15 -11.13 -4.24
CA GLY A 89 11.51 -10.74 -4.58
C GLY A 89 12.35 -10.41 -3.35
N SER A 90 11.84 -9.58 -2.46
CA SER A 90 12.51 -9.17 -1.22
C SER A 90 12.79 -10.37 -0.29
N LEU A 91 11.85 -11.30 -0.16
CA LEU A 91 12.02 -12.51 0.65
C LEU A 91 13.12 -13.44 0.07
N ARG A 92 13.21 -13.54 -1.26
CA ARG A 92 14.25 -14.30 -1.96
C ARG A 92 15.63 -13.68 -1.77
N GLU A 93 15.74 -12.35 -1.87
CA GLU A 93 17.00 -11.63 -1.67
C GLU A 93 17.60 -11.84 -0.28
N ILE A 94 16.77 -11.95 0.76
CA ILE A 94 17.23 -12.25 2.13
C ILE A 94 17.42 -13.75 2.41
N GLY A 95 17.30 -14.60 1.36
CA GLY A 95 17.63 -16.03 1.44
C GLY A 95 16.52 -16.92 2.03
N ILE A 96 15.27 -16.47 2.06
CA ILE A 96 14.14 -17.30 2.50
C ILE A 96 13.82 -18.35 1.44
N GLY A 97 13.83 -19.63 1.82
CA GLY A 97 13.54 -20.74 0.90
C GLY A 97 12.08 -20.82 0.47
N ASP A 98 11.83 -21.34 -0.73
CA ASP A 98 10.53 -21.39 -1.39
C ASP A 98 9.38 -21.97 -0.54
N LEU A 99 9.65 -22.98 0.28
CA LEU A 99 8.65 -23.60 1.17
C LEU A 99 8.12 -22.63 2.24
N VAL A 100 8.91 -21.64 2.61
CA VAL A 100 8.57 -20.65 3.65
C VAL A 100 7.95 -19.40 3.04
N ILE A 101 8.29 -19.07 1.80
CA ILE A 101 7.78 -17.88 1.08
C ILE A 101 6.25 -17.88 1.05
N GLY A 102 5.60 -19.00 0.70
CA GLY A 102 4.13 -19.10 0.67
C GLY A 102 3.47 -18.73 2.00
N LYS A 103 4.06 -19.12 3.13
CA LYS A 103 3.56 -18.77 4.46
C LYS A 103 3.72 -17.29 4.77
N HIS A 104 4.86 -16.70 4.39
CA HIS A 104 5.09 -15.25 4.54
C HIS A 104 4.13 -14.45 3.65
N MET A 105 3.93 -14.89 2.41
CA MET A 105 2.98 -14.26 1.49
C MET A 105 1.55 -14.31 2.02
N GLY A 106 1.11 -15.44 2.56
CA GLY A 106 -0.21 -15.56 3.21
C GLY A 106 -0.38 -14.56 4.36
N ARG A 107 0.66 -14.38 5.20
CA ARG A 107 0.65 -13.38 6.27
C ARG A 107 0.63 -11.96 5.75
N ALA A 108 1.38 -11.65 4.69
CA ALA A 108 1.40 -10.34 4.06
C ALA A 108 0.01 -9.97 3.50
N MET A 109 -0.65 -10.90 2.82
CA MET A 109 -2.01 -10.71 2.29
C MET A 109 -3.06 -10.56 3.42
N GLN A 110 -2.94 -11.34 4.47
CA GLN A 110 -3.80 -11.18 5.66
C GLN A 110 -3.59 -9.81 6.32
N ALA A 111 -2.33 -9.37 6.45
CA ALA A 111 -2.00 -8.06 6.99
C ALA A 111 -2.56 -6.93 6.12
N LEU A 112 -2.44 -7.03 4.79
CA LEU A 112 -3.03 -6.07 3.85
C LEU A 112 -4.54 -5.99 4.04
N GLY A 113 -5.26 -7.13 4.06
CA GLY A 113 -6.72 -7.16 4.21
C GLY A 113 -7.20 -6.52 5.50
N GLY A 114 -6.57 -6.84 6.64
CA GLY A 114 -6.91 -6.27 7.94
C GLY A 114 -6.64 -4.77 8.03
N ARG A 115 -5.53 -4.31 7.44
CA ARG A 115 -5.14 -2.88 7.40
C ARG A 115 -6.03 -2.08 6.47
N LEU A 116 -6.31 -2.63 5.28
CA LEU A 116 -7.20 -2.00 4.31
C LEU A 116 -8.59 -1.73 4.93
N GLY A 117 -9.15 -2.69 5.68
CA GLY A 117 -10.41 -2.49 6.41
C GLY A 117 -10.34 -1.35 7.41
N ALA A 118 -9.28 -1.29 8.22
CA ALA A 118 -9.09 -0.24 9.23
C ALA A 118 -8.89 1.15 8.60
N TYR A 119 -8.11 1.26 7.52
CA TYR A 119 -7.93 2.54 6.84
C TYR A 119 -9.17 2.97 6.06
N ARG A 120 -9.91 2.04 5.46
CA ARG A 120 -11.21 2.32 4.83
C ARG A 120 -12.19 2.94 5.82
N GLU A 121 -12.33 2.35 7.01
CA GLU A 121 -13.17 2.88 8.08
C GLU A 121 -12.71 4.27 8.54
N ALA A 122 -11.40 4.46 8.72
CA ALA A 122 -10.81 5.71 9.20
C ALA A 122 -10.87 6.86 8.18
N LEU A 123 -10.96 6.54 6.89
CA LEU A 123 -10.99 7.49 5.77
C LEU A 123 -12.38 7.66 5.16
N ALA A 124 -13.39 6.98 5.72
CA ALA A 124 -14.78 7.14 5.30
C ALA A 124 -15.28 8.56 5.55
N GLU A 125 -16.23 9.02 4.74
CA GLU A 125 -16.87 10.32 4.95
C GLU A 125 -17.59 10.34 6.30
N GLY A 126 -17.35 11.38 7.09
CA GLY A 126 -17.91 11.49 8.44
C GLY A 126 -17.22 10.62 9.50
N ALA A 127 -16.14 9.92 9.17
CA ALA A 127 -15.36 9.15 10.15
C ALA A 127 -14.84 10.03 11.29
N ALA A 128 -14.82 9.48 12.52
CA ALA A 128 -14.27 10.20 13.65
C ALA A 128 -12.77 10.53 13.41
N PRO A 129 -12.31 11.77 13.66
CA PRO A 129 -10.94 12.18 13.36
C PRO A 129 -9.86 11.29 13.97
N ALA A 130 -10.12 10.70 15.14
CA ALA A 130 -9.17 9.85 15.85
C ALA A 130 -8.93 8.48 15.20
N LEU A 131 -9.81 8.01 14.31
CA LEU A 131 -9.72 6.64 13.77
C LEU A 131 -8.45 6.41 12.96
N LEU A 132 -7.98 7.41 12.21
CA LEU A 132 -6.75 7.27 11.44
C LEU A 132 -5.52 7.11 12.34
N GLY A 133 -5.41 7.95 13.38
CA GLY A 133 -4.34 7.84 14.38
C GLY A 133 -4.34 6.48 15.08
N LEU A 134 -5.52 5.96 15.46
CA LEU A 134 -5.66 4.63 16.06
C LEU A 134 -5.25 3.51 15.09
N ALA A 135 -5.66 3.61 13.82
CA ALA A 135 -5.27 2.64 12.79
C ALA A 135 -3.74 2.66 12.54
N ILE A 136 -3.12 3.85 12.47
CA ILE A 136 -1.68 4.01 12.33
C ILE A 136 -0.95 3.45 13.55
N ARG A 137 -1.36 3.80 14.76
CA ARG A 137 -0.74 3.28 15.99
C ARG A 137 -0.74 1.75 16.03
N ARG A 138 -1.86 1.14 15.65
CA ARG A 138 -1.99 -0.33 15.62
C ARG A 138 -1.14 -0.98 14.53
N ASN A 139 -1.13 -0.41 13.32
CA ASN A 139 -0.63 -1.07 12.13
C ASN A 139 0.81 -0.68 11.74
N VAL A 140 1.23 0.56 12.03
CA VAL A 140 2.58 1.06 11.75
C VAL A 140 3.49 0.89 12.98
N TYR A 141 2.99 1.26 14.16
CA TYR A 141 3.76 1.11 15.40
C TYR A 141 3.48 -0.21 16.13
N ARG A 142 2.60 -1.06 15.57
CA ARG A 142 2.27 -2.40 16.10
C ARG A 142 1.79 -2.38 17.54
N GLY A 143 1.14 -1.28 17.95
CA GLY A 143 0.67 -1.06 19.31
C GLY A 143 1.76 -0.73 20.33
N ALA A 144 3.00 -0.56 19.88
CA ALA A 144 4.09 -0.10 20.73
C ALA A 144 3.81 1.31 21.28
N ASP A 145 4.49 1.66 22.34
CA ASP A 145 4.46 3.02 22.87
C ASP A 145 5.22 3.95 21.92
N VAL A 146 4.58 5.03 21.52
CA VAL A 146 5.11 6.00 20.57
C VAL A 146 4.87 7.39 21.10
N ASP A 147 5.84 8.28 20.86
CA ASP A 147 5.69 9.68 21.19
C ASP A 147 4.45 10.26 20.46
N THR A 148 3.65 11.01 21.20
CA THR A 148 2.43 11.63 20.68
C THR A 148 2.74 12.56 19.51
N ALA A 149 3.84 13.30 19.54
CA ALA A 149 4.25 14.20 18.46
C ALA A 149 4.62 13.40 17.19
N ALA A 150 5.30 12.27 17.34
CA ALA A 150 5.62 11.36 16.23
C ALA A 150 4.36 10.77 15.58
N LEU A 151 3.43 10.28 16.39
CA LEU A 151 2.14 9.77 15.88
C LEU A 151 1.36 10.84 15.13
N VAL A 152 1.28 12.07 15.69
CA VAL A 152 0.60 13.20 15.04
C VAL A 152 1.27 13.56 13.72
N ALA A 153 2.60 13.54 13.65
CA ALA A 153 3.34 13.82 12.41
C ALA A 153 3.01 12.79 11.32
N VAL A 154 3.00 11.50 11.65
CA VAL A 154 2.66 10.43 10.69
C VAL A 154 1.19 10.53 10.26
N GLU A 155 0.27 10.78 11.20
CA GLU A 155 -1.14 10.95 10.89
C GLU A 155 -1.39 12.15 9.96
N ALA A 156 -0.80 13.31 10.26
CA ALA A 156 -0.95 14.53 9.47
C ALA A 156 -0.44 14.31 8.04
N ARG A 157 0.72 13.67 7.89
CA ARG A 157 1.27 13.35 6.58
C ARG A 157 0.40 12.34 5.83
N ALA A 158 -0.05 11.27 6.47
CA ALA A 158 -0.94 10.31 5.84
C ALA A 158 -2.26 10.94 5.36
N ARG A 159 -2.81 11.91 6.11
CA ARG A 159 -3.96 12.72 5.68
C ARG A 159 -3.63 13.58 4.46
N SER A 160 -2.47 14.20 4.44
CA SER A 160 -2.02 15.01 3.30
C SER A 160 -1.91 14.16 2.04
N GLU A 161 -1.28 12.99 2.14
CA GLU A 161 -1.18 12.03 1.02
C GLU A 161 -2.58 11.58 0.54
N TRP A 162 -3.47 11.27 1.48
CA TRP A 162 -4.86 10.92 1.17
C TRP A 162 -5.60 12.05 0.45
N GLN A 163 -5.49 13.29 0.92
CA GLN A 163 -6.14 14.45 0.30
C GLN A 163 -5.60 14.71 -1.10
N ALA A 164 -4.28 14.66 -1.28
CA ALA A 164 -3.64 14.79 -2.59
C ALA A 164 -4.13 13.70 -3.56
N LEU A 165 -4.21 12.46 -3.08
CA LEU A 165 -4.68 11.33 -3.88
C LEU A 165 -6.17 11.47 -4.24
N CYS A 166 -7.02 11.94 -3.33
CA CYS A 166 -8.43 12.21 -3.60
C CYS A 166 -8.67 13.35 -4.60
N ALA A 167 -7.75 14.31 -4.67
CA ALA A 167 -7.80 15.40 -5.64
C ALA A 167 -7.44 14.96 -7.06
N ARG A 168 -6.79 13.80 -7.23
CA ARG A 168 -6.42 13.26 -8.56
C ARG A 168 -7.66 12.71 -9.26
N PRO A 169 -7.90 13.09 -10.54
CA PRO A 169 -8.91 12.43 -11.37
C PRO A 169 -8.65 10.93 -11.48
N LEU A 170 -9.71 10.11 -11.57
CA LEU A 170 -9.55 8.67 -11.77
C LEU A 170 -8.70 8.36 -13.00
N ALA A 171 -8.87 9.11 -14.10
CA ALA A 171 -8.09 8.93 -15.32
C ALA A 171 -6.58 8.96 -15.07
N ASP A 172 -6.10 9.78 -14.13
CA ASP A 172 -4.67 9.88 -13.79
C ASP A 172 -4.18 8.66 -13.00
N LEU A 173 -5.07 7.84 -12.48
CA LEU A 173 -4.74 6.62 -11.77
C LEU A 173 -4.83 5.36 -12.65
N VAL A 174 -5.68 5.39 -13.71
CA VAL A 174 -6.03 4.18 -14.48
C VAL A 174 -5.80 4.29 -16.00
N ALA A 175 -5.25 5.42 -16.49
CA ALA A 175 -4.98 5.65 -17.92
C ALA A 175 -3.53 5.37 -18.29
#